data_a93c821a63b0a1b0dda97f21c581fe1b
#
_entry.id   a93c821a63b0a1b0dda97f21c581fe1b
#
_cell.length_a   1.000
_cell.length_b   1.000
_cell.length_c   1.000
_cell.angle_alpha   90.00
_cell.angle_beta   90.00
_cell.angle_gamma   90.00
#
_symmetry.space_group_name_H-M   'P 1'
#
loop_
_entity.id
_entity.type
_entity.pdbx_description
1 polymer ?
#
loop_
_entity_poly.entity_id
_entity_poly.type
_entity_poly.pdbx_seq_one_letter_code
_entity_poly.pdbx_strand_id
1 'polypeptide(L)'
;MKKSEEEWRKKLTPEQYHVLREKGTERAFTGKYYDNHKKGIYKCAACGAELFSSDTKFDSGTGWPSFYQPMKPEGVATEEDNSHFMQRTEALCPICGGHLGHVFDDGPKPTGKRYCINSASLNFEEKK
;
A
#
# COMPACT_ATOMS: atom_id res chain seq x y z
N MET A 1 -13.93 11.78 0.86
CA MET A 1 -14.67 11.35 2.05
C MET A 1 -13.73 11.30 3.24
N LYS A 2 -14.03 12.10 4.25
CA LYS A 2 -13.20 12.13 5.47
C LYS A 2 -14.01 11.57 6.63
N LYS A 3 -13.45 10.61 7.32
CA LYS A 3 -14.01 10.07 8.55
C LYS A 3 -13.18 10.57 9.72
N SER A 4 -13.82 10.68 10.89
CA SER A 4 -13.09 11.03 12.10
C SER A 4 -12.16 9.88 12.51
N GLU A 5 -11.17 10.17 13.36
CA GLU A 5 -10.26 9.13 13.87
C GLU A 5 -11.06 8.03 14.59
N GLU A 6 -12.12 8.40 15.31
CA GLU A 6 -12.94 7.43 16.01
C GLU A 6 -13.65 6.49 15.04
N GLU A 7 -14.15 7.03 13.92
CA GLU A 7 -14.79 6.19 12.90
C GLU A 7 -13.82 5.22 12.27
N TRP A 8 -12.58 5.65 12.00
CA TRP A 8 -11.55 4.77 11.47
C TRP A 8 -11.21 3.66 12.45
N ARG A 9 -11.11 3.97 13.76
CA ARG A 9 -10.81 2.97 14.77
C ARG A 9 -11.88 1.90 14.85
N LYS A 10 -13.13 2.25 14.63
CA LYS A 10 -14.22 1.27 14.63
C LYS A 10 -14.21 0.39 13.40
N LYS A 11 -13.83 0.95 12.24
CA LYS A 11 -13.84 0.23 10.97
C LYS A 11 -12.63 -0.67 10.78
N LEU A 12 -11.48 -0.25 11.23
CA LEU A 12 -10.21 -0.91 10.99
C LEU A 12 -9.78 -1.75 12.17
N THR A 13 -9.03 -2.84 11.89
CA THR A 13 -8.35 -3.56 12.96
C THR A 13 -7.27 -2.65 13.56
N PRO A 14 -6.80 -2.94 14.79
CA PRO A 14 -5.70 -2.13 15.38
C PRO A 14 -4.47 -2.04 14.48
N GLU A 15 -4.11 -3.12 13.81
CA GLU A 15 -2.97 -3.12 12.89
C GLU A 15 -3.23 -2.24 11.67
N GLN A 16 -4.42 -2.35 11.07
CA GLN A 16 -4.79 -1.52 9.93
C GLN A 16 -4.82 -0.04 10.30
N TYR A 17 -5.37 0.28 11.47
CA TYR A 17 -5.40 1.65 11.93
C TYR A 17 -3.99 2.21 12.12
N HIS A 18 -3.12 1.44 12.75
CA HIS A 18 -1.73 1.86 12.97
C HIS A 18 -1.01 2.16 11.65
N VAL A 19 -1.16 1.31 10.66
CA VAL A 19 -0.49 1.49 9.36
C VAL A 19 -1.13 2.63 8.57
N LEU A 20 -2.46 2.62 8.42
CA LEU A 20 -3.14 3.56 7.54
C LEU A 20 -3.26 4.98 8.10
N ARG A 21 -3.48 5.11 9.40
CA ARG A 21 -3.77 6.40 9.99
C ARG A 21 -2.65 6.95 10.87
N GLU A 22 -1.76 6.11 11.34
CA GLU A 22 -0.64 6.52 12.20
C GLU A 22 0.72 6.35 11.50
N LYS A 23 0.70 6.09 10.19
CA LYS A 23 1.90 5.93 9.37
C LYS A 23 2.84 4.82 9.87
N GLY A 24 2.24 3.77 10.43
CA GLY A 24 3.02 2.62 10.87
C GLY A 24 3.50 1.77 9.70
N THR A 25 4.43 0.88 9.96
CA THR A 25 4.93 -0.07 8.97
C THR A 25 4.82 -1.46 9.56
N GLU A 26 4.23 -2.39 8.80
CA GLU A 26 4.19 -3.77 9.24
C GLU A 26 5.58 -4.39 9.16
N ARG A 27 5.80 -5.43 9.97
CA ARG A 27 7.06 -6.17 9.95
C ARG A 27 7.19 -6.94 8.63
N ALA A 28 8.39 -6.95 8.06
CA ALA A 28 8.66 -7.70 6.84
C ALA A 28 8.33 -9.18 7.02
N PHE A 29 7.76 -9.80 5.98
CA PHE A 29 7.37 -11.22 5.96
C PHE A 29 6.24 -11.59 6.92
N THR A 30 5.55 -10.62 7.51
CA THR A 30 4.41 -10.90 8.42
C THR A 30 3.06 -10.59 7.78
N GLY A 31 3.03 -9.77 6.73
CA GLY A 31 1.79 -9.41 6.07
C GLY A 31 1.25 -10.56 5.23
N LYS A 32 -0.06 -10.61 5.07
CA LYS A 32 -0.71 -11.75 4.39
C LYS A 32 -0.59 -11.72 2.88
N TYR A 33 -0.14 -10.61 2.29
CA TYR A 33 -0.10 -10.48 0.83
C TYR A 33 1.29 -10.42 0.22
N TYR A 34 2.37 -10.42 1.01
CA TYR A 34 3.69 -10.30 0.41
C TYR A 34 3.99 -11.48 -0.55
N ASP A 35 3.44 -12.63 -0.27
CA ASP A 35 3.63 -13.86 -1.04
C ASP A 35 2.33 -14.31 -1.75
N ASN A 36 1.41 -13.39 -1.98
CA ASN A 36 0.16 -13.70 -2.64
C ASN A 36 0.35 -13.62 -4.17
N HIS A 37 0.14 -14.75 -4.85
CA HIS A 37 0.29 -14.83 -6.30
C HIS A 37 -1.04 -15.04 -7.03
N LYS A 38 -2.15 -14.90 -6.35
CA LYS A 38 -3.46 -15.02 -6.96
C LYS A 38 -3.77 -13.79 -7.81
N LYS A 39 -4.58 -14.00 -8.83
CA LYS A 39 -5.01 -12.89 -9.70
C LYS A 39 -6.15 -12.12 -9.05
N GLY A 40 -6.07 -10.81 -9.07
CA GLY A 40 -7.10 -9.97 -8.50
C GLY A 40 -6.66 -8.52 -8.33
N ILE A 41 -7.42 -7.80 -7.53
CA ILE A 41 -7.22 -6.37 -7.32
C ILE A 41 -6.97 -6.10 -5.85
N TYR A 42 -5.98 -5.27 -5.55
CA TYR A 42 -5.67 -4.83 -4.20
C TYR A 42 -6.30 -3.47 -3.97
N LYS A 43 -7.17 -3.40 -2.98
CA LYS A 43 -7.93 -2.20 -2.64
C LYS A 43 -7.47 -1.63 -1.32
N CYS A 44 -7.72 -0.33 -1.12
CA CYS A 44 -7.44 0.31 0.17
C CYS A 44 -8.32 -0.33 1.26
N ALA A 45 -7.69 -0.79 2.34
CA ALA A 45 -8.43 -1.40 3.44
C ALA A 45 -9.38 -0.42 4.13
N ALA A 46 -9.09 0.88 4.05
CA ALA A 46 -9.90 1.90 4.70
C ALA A 46 -11.11 2.31 3.85
N CYS A 47 -10.92 2.63 2.58
CA CYS A 47 -11.99 3.22 1.76
C CYS A 47 -12.43 2.37 0.58
N GLY A 48 -11.71 1.28 0.27
CA GLY A 48 -12.07 0.38 -0.83
C GLY A 48 -11.65 0.85 -2.22
N ALA A 49 -10.86 1.92 -2.32
CA ALA A 49 -10.37 2.37 -3.61
C ALA A 49 -9.46 1.32 -4.25
N GLU A 50 -9.59 1.12 -5.57
CA GLU A 50 -8.74 0.17 -6.29
C GLU A 50 -7.36 0.78 -6.48
N LEU A 51 -6.34 0.13 -5.95
CA LEU A 51 -4.99 0.68 -5.93
C LEU A 51 -4.03 -0.04 -6.88
N PHE A 52 -3.97 -1.37 -6.80
CA PHE A 52 -3.02 -2.16 -7.58
C PHE A 52 -3.66 -3.40 -8.15
N SER A 53 -3.16 -3.84 -9.30
CA SER A 53 -3.54 -5.11 -9.91
C SER A 53 -2.44 -6.15 -9.66
N SER A 54 -2.84 -7.42 -9.53
CA SER A 54 -1.88 -8.50 -9.44
C SER A 54 -0.95 -8.58 -10.66
N ASP A 55 -1.37 -8.00 -11.79
CA ASP A 55 -0.57 -7.99 -13.01
C ASP A 55 0.73 -7.22 -12.85
N THR A 56 0.80 -6.29 -11.91
CA THR A 56 2.01 -5.49 -11.68
C THR A 56 2.74 -5.88 -10.40
N LYS A 57 2.24 -6.88 -9.68
CA LYS A 57 2.90 -7.38 -8.46
C LYS A 57 4.11 -8.24 -8.81
N PHE A 58 5.19 -8.05 -8.07
CA PHE A 58 6.40 -8.85 -8.26
C PHE A 58 7.05 -9.17 -6.92
N ASP A 59 7.91 -10.19 -6.90
CA ASP A 59 8.63 -10.59 -5.69
C ASP A 59 9.91 -9.77 -5.57
N SER A 60 9.91 -8.81 -4.66
CA SER A 60 11.08 -7.93 -4.46
C SER A 60 12.09 -8.51 -3.47
N GLY A 61 11.72 -9.54 -2.73
CA GLY A 61 12.57 -10.11 -1.68
C GLY A 61 12.58 -9.29 -0.39
N THR A 62 11.79 -8.23 -0.31
CA THR A 62 11.81 -7.34 0.86
C THR A 62 10.89 -7.80 1.99
N GLY A 63 9.94 -8.69 1.71
CA GLY A 63 8.97 -9.16 2.71
C GLY A 63 7.69 -8.33 2.76
N TRP A 64 7.51 -7.40 1.84
CA TRP A 64 6.28 -6.63 1.66
C TRP A 64 5.75 -6.79 0.26
N PRO A 65 4.41 -6.70 0.06
CA PRO A 65 3.85 -6.69 -1.30
C PRO A 65 4.50 -5.57 -2.11
N SER A 66 4.92 -5.90 -3.32
CA SER A 66 5.61 -4.94 -4.18
C SER A 66 4.99 -4.90 -5.56
N PHE A 67 4.84 -3.69 -6.11
CA PHE A 67 4.21 -3.45 -7.41
C PHE A 67 5.07 -2.46 -8.18
N TYR A 68 5.11 -2.57 -9.51
CA TYR A 68 5.91 -1.61 -10.28
C TYR A 68 5.07 -0.45 -10.82
N GLN A 69 3.74 -0.49 -10.69
CA GLN A 69 2.88 0.65 -11.02
C GLN A 69 1.50 0.46 -10.40
N PRO A 70 0.75 1.55 -10.14
CA PRO A 70 -0.65 1.44 -9.70
C PRO A 70 -1.55 1.08 -10.88
N MET A 71 -2.81 0.72 -10.60
CA MET A 71 -3.79 0.38 -11.64
C MET A 71 -4.04 1.54 -12.58
N LYS A 72 -4.05 2.77 -12.06
CA LYS A 72 -4.25 3.99 -12.84
C LYS A 72 -3.14 4.96 -12.49
N PRO A 73 -2.72 5.82 -13.44
CA PRO A 73 -1.64 6.77 -13.15
C PRO A 73 -1.87 7.62 -11.90
N GLU A 74 -3.13 8.01 -11.63
CA GLU A 74 -3.49 8.80 -10.45
C GLU A 74 -4.02 7.94 -9.30
N GLY A 75 -3.88 6.62 -9.38
CA GLY A 75 -4.44 5.70 -8.41
C GLY A 75 -3.71 5.66 -7.06
N VAL A 76 -2.54 6.26 -6.99
CA VAL A 76 -1.76 6.35 -5.75
C VAL A 76 -1.17 7.75 -5.68
N ALA A 77 -1.37 8.44 -4.56
CA ALA A 77 -0.76 9.74 -4.32
C ALA A 77 0.61 9.56 -3.67
N THR A 78 1.50 10.52 -3.85
CA THR A 78 2.84 10.45 -3.27
C THR A 78 3.19 11.74 -2.56
N GLU A 79 3.96 11.63 -1.48
CA GLU A 79 4.50 12.77 -0.75
C GLU A 79 5.93 12.47 -0.33
N GLU A 80 6.73 13.52 -0.18
CA GLU A 80 8.08 13.37 0.31
C GLU A 80 8.05 13.05 1.80
N ASP A 81 8.79 12.03 2.21
CA ASP A 81 8.89 11.61 3.61
C ASP A 81 10.33 11.72 4.07
N ASN A 82 10.60 12.70 4.94
CA ASN A 82 11.94 12.95 5.46
C ASN A 82 12.12 12.44 6.90
N SER A 83 11.20 11.60 7.37
CA SER A 83 11.29 11.05 8.71
C SER A 83 12.50 10.12 8.85
N HIS A 84 12.96 9.92 10.08
CA HIS A 84 14.08 9.02 10.40
C HIS A 84 15.38 9.38 9.68
N PHE A 85 15.57 10.68 9.37
CA PHE A 85 16.76 11.18 8.68
C PHE A 85 16.95 10.55 7.30
N MET A 86 15.89 9.99 6.70
CA MET A 86 15.92 9.39 5.38
C MET A 86 15.00 10.16 4.45
N GLN A 87 15.43 10.31 3.19
CA GLN A 87 14.61 10.94 2.17
C GLN A 87 13.94 9.84 1.36
N ARG A 88 12.62 9.71 1.51
CA ARG A 88 11.83 8.68 0.84
C ARG A 88 10.58 9.30 0.25
N THR A 89 9.93 8.57 -0.67
CA THR A 89 8.64 8.96 -1.22
C THR A 89 7.57 8.08 -0.61
N GLU A 90 6.63 8.70 0.10
CA GLU A 90 5.53 7.99 0.73
C GLU A 90 4.41 7.76 -0.28
N ALA A 91 3.81 6.56 -0.26
CA ALA A 91 2.64 6.23 -1.09
C ALA A 91 1.38 6.33 -0.23
N LEU A 92 0.37 7.04 -0.74
CA LEU A 92 -0.86 7.34 -0.03
C LEU A 92 -2.07 7.00 -0.89
N CYS A 93 -3.18 6.63 -0.25
CA CYS A 93 -4.45 6.48 -0.94
C CYS A 93 -4.99 7.88 -1.30
N PRO A 94 -5.27 8.16 -2.58
CA PRO A 94 -5.72 9.50 -2.97
C PRO A 94 -7.13 9.85 -2.49
N ILE A 95 -7.91 8.86 -2.08
CA ILE A 95 -9.29 9.07 -1.63
C ILE A 95 -9.36 9.37 -0.14
N CYS A 96 -8.73 8.54 0.69
CA CYS A 96 -8.83 8.72 2.15
C CYS A 96 -7.56 9.26 2.81
N GLY A 97 -6.46 9.39 2.04
CA GLY A 97 -5.19 9.87 2.57
C GLY A 97 -4.45 8.86 3.43
N GLY A 98 -4.89 7.59 3.45
CA GLY A 98 -4.25 6.58 4.27
C GLY A 98 -2.85 6.24 3.80
N HIS A 99 -1.94 5.97 4.76
CA HIS A 99 -0.57 5.59 4.47
C HIS A 99 -0.53 4.15 3.93
N LEU A 100 0.01 3.97 2.73
CA LEU A 100 0.10 2.66 2.09
C LEU A 100 1.50 2.06 2.25
N GLY A 101 2.51 2.86 2.06
CA GLY A 101 3.90 2.41 2.10
C GLY A 101 4.80 3.47 1.47
N HIS A 102 5.80 3.00 0.73
CA HIS A 102 6.79 3.90 0.10
C HIS A 102 7.09 3.47 -1.33
N VAL A 103 7.61 4.42 -2.13
CA VAL A 103 7.99 4.18 -3.52
C VAL A 103 9.50 4.35 -3.63
N PHE A 104 10.15 3.40 -4.27
CA PHE A 104 11.60 3.43 -4.51
C PHE A 104 11.88 3.35 -6.01
N ASP A 105 13.08 3.78 -6.43
CA ASP A 105 13.46 3.80 -7.85
C ASP A 105 14.25 2.56 -8.27
N ASP A 106 14.21 1.50 -7.50
CA ASP A 106 14.92 0.25 -7.76
C ASP A 106 14.00 -0.88 -8.20
N GLY A 107 12.95 -0.57 -8.94
CA GLY A 107 11.99 -1.55 -9.43
C GLY A 107 12.29 -2.02 -10.85
N PRO A 108 11.47 -2.99 -11.33
CA PRO A 108 11.66 -3.55 -12.67
C PRO A 108 11.09 -2.64 -13.75
N LYS A 109 11.47 -2.91 -14.99
CA LYS A 109 10.83 -2.27 -16.13
C LYS A 109 9.35 -2.67 -16.16
N PRO A 110 8.45 -1.85 -16.72
CA PRO A 110 8.75 -0.65 -17.53
C PRO A 110 8.95 0.63 -16.73
N THR A 111 8.54 0.69 -15.46
CA THR A 111 8.58 1.95 -14.72
C THR A 111 9.88 2.21 -13.98
N GLY A 112 10.61 1.15 -13.62
CA GLY A 112 11.77 1.28 -12.77
C GLY A 112 11.44 1.60 -11.31
N LYS A 113 10.16 1.52 -10.95
CA LYS A 113 9.70 1.87 -9.60
C LYS A 113 9.29 0.63 -8.82
N ARG A 114 9.47 0.70 -7.51
CA ARG A 114 9.03 -0.33 -6.59
C ARG A 114 8.12 0.33 -5.55
N TYR A 115 6.82 0.05 -5.67
CA TYR A 115 5.83 0.46 -4.68
C TYR A 115 5.80 -0.62 -3.60
N CYS A 116 6.43 -0.34 -2.47
CA CYS A 116 6.53 -1.26 -1.34
C CYS A 116 5.39 -0.95 -0.38
N ILE A 117 4.37 -1.81 -0.35
CA ILE A 117 3.09 -1.51 0.28
C ILE A 117 2.84 -2.46 1.45
N ASN A 118 2.27 -1.94 2.54
CA ASN A 118 1.92 -2.77 3.69
C ASN A 118 0.69 -3.60 3.40
N SER A 119 0.72 -4.90 3.72
CA SER A 119 -0.46 -5.75 3.57
C SER A 119 -1.62 -5.25 4.41
N ALA A 120 -1.34 -4.69 5.58
CA ALA A 120 -2.37 -4.19 6.48
C ALA A 120 -3.16 -3.03 5.86
N SER A 121 -2.60 -2.31 4.88
CA SER A 121 -3.30 -1.22 4.20
C SER A 121 -4.11 -1.69 3.00
N LEU A 122 -4.14 -3.00 2.73
CA LEU A 122 -4.76 -3.56 1.53
C LEU A 122 -5.84 -4.59 1.87
N ASN A 123 -6.86 -4.66 1.01
CA ASN A 123 -7.79 -5.77 0.93
C ASN A 123 -7.71 -6.34 -0.48
N PHE A 124 -7.51 -7.64 -0.58
CA PHE A 124 -7.39 -8.31 -1.87
C PHE A 124 -8.73 -8.89 -2.29
N GLU A 125 -9.15 -8.57 -3.53
CA GLU A 125 -10.34 -9.17 -4.13
C GLU A 125 -9.89 -10.06 -5.27
N GLU A 126 -10.08 -11.36 -5.11
CA GLU A 126 -9.66 -12.33 -6.10
C GLU A 126 -10.53 -12.23 -7.36
N LYS A 127 -9.89 -12.22 -8.52
CA LYS A 127 -10.58 -12.18 -9.80
C LYS A 127 -11.02 -13.60 -10.16
N LYS A 128 -12.31 -13.73 -10.43
CA LYS A 128 -12.87 -15.03 -10.83
C LYS A 128 -12.83 -15.20 -12.34
#